data_18d5ca51fa5623f065237274c14c6dc0
#
_entry.id   18d5ca51fa5623f065237274c14c6dc0
#
_cell.length_a   1.000
_cell.length_b   1.000
_cell.length_c   1.000
_cell.angle_alpha   90.00
_cell.angle_beta   90.00
_cell.angle_gamma   90.00
#
_symmetry.space_group_name_H-M   'P 1'
#
loop_
_entity.id
_entity.type
_entity.pdbx_description
1 polymer ?
#
loop_
_entity_poly.entity_id
_entity_poly.type
_entity_poly.pdbx_seq_one_letter_code
_entity_poly.pdbx_strand_id
1 'polypeptide(L)'
;MRLAHERLAEDVSALSAFRPAYPFWRYIWTTPDGAVVYGSLEDGRLLARFPSQGDWKKNGTWEDPSLARLLDGSALDRGLTRRRDQVAQLLEDSVGPVVHNATRGDFLLPNVARYGGFLDEWAAIYERFGVPAEIGLAQAIVESGLSGTVRSKANALGLCQWLKPNWARLDRLTPHPIEIQNQTTQAAYCAAYLTVLATKYGSFIPALSEHHAGIANVGKVLVNGTRLGAEDTRTQYFAGADFARDLRAISARRYRAVVGTFGAQSFLYSEMVFGNAANVKDFRANVPQEKVFALRTSRTLSTEEITRRTGLPEREVKRFNPALFRQVPKGATLYLPAPVEALGKDVTFWHRPAPDSFAGVLADFMSLHAAPEEWEEPAFEETLSGFRRRFRATDSEEGVVMDAVLGYVTQELRAGRRVMDAYRTSTRVQETFDDGLQRRQAPEGDQRR
;
A
#
# COMPACT_ATOMS: atom_id res chain seq x y z
N MET A 1 3.86 3.26 18.79
CA MET A 1 2.46 3.50 18.28
C MET A 1 2.00 4.96 18.40
N ARG A 2 2.22 5.71 19.50
CA ARG A 2 1.72 7.11 19.62
C ARG A 2 2.10 7.98 18.41
N LEU A 3 3.37 8.06 18.03
CA LEU A 3 3.84 8.84 16.89
C LEU A 3 3.22 8.38 15.54
N ALA A 4 3.00 7.06 15.36
CA ALA A 4 2.34 6.55 14.18
C ALA A 4 0.88 7.01 14.06
N HIS A 5 0.16 7.06 15.18
CA HIS A 5 -1.21 7.55 15.21
C HIS A 5 -1.29 9.08 15.02
N GLU A 6 -0.32 9.84 15.55
CA GLU A 6 -0.21 11.27 15.30
C GLU A 6 -0.03 11.54 13.79
N ARG A 7 0.93 10.86 13.13
CA ARG A 7 1.12 10.91 11.68
C ARG A 7 -0.13 10.54 10.91
N LEU A 8 -0.80 9.45 11.32
CA LEU A 8 -2.05 9.01 10.69
C LEU A 8 -3.14 10.08 10.78
N ALA A 9 -3.32 10.71 11.94
CA ALA A 9 -4.33 11.75 12.13
C ALA A 9 -4.06 12.98 11.24
N GLU A 10 -2.80 13.40 11.12
CA GLU A 10 -2.40 14.48 10.22
C GLU A 10 -2.59 14.11 8.74
N ASP A 11 -2.28 12.87 8.36
CA ASP A 11 -2.49 12.37 7.00
C ASP A 11 -3.98 12.32 6.64
N VAL A 12 -4.85 11.86 7.55
CA VAL A 12 -6.31 11.87 7.36
C VAL A 12 -6.82 13.30 7.20
N SER A 13 -6.33 14.25 8.01
CA SER A 13 -6.68 15.66 7.88
C SER A 13 -6.28 16.22 6.51
N ALA A 14 -5.07 15.96 6.07
CA ALA A 14 -4.57 16.39 4.76
C ALA A 14 -5.37 15.75 3.61
N LEU A 15 -5.66 14.44 3.68
CA LEU A 15 -6.50 13.78 2.67
C LEU A 15 -7.90 14.37 2.63
N SER A 16 -8.51 14.65 3.79
CA SER A 16 -9.84 15.27 3.84
C SER A 16 -9.86 16.65 3.20
N ALA A 17 -8.76 17.41 3.30
CA ALA A 17 -8.62 18.71 2.68
C ALA A 17 -8.33 18.66 1.17
N PHE A 18 -7.44 17.78 0.73
CA PHE A 18 -6.96 17.74 -0.65
C PHE A 18 -7.62 16.68 -1.53
N ARG A 19 -8.17 15.62 -0.93
CA ARG A 19 -8.74 14.44 -1.59
C ARG A 19 -9.98 13.93 -0.85
N PRO A 20 -11.00 14.76 -0.62
CA PRO A 20 -12.14 14.41 0.24
C PRO A 20 -12.88 13.15 -0.21
N ALA A 21 -12.80 12.79 -1.48
CA ALA A 21 -13.40 11.57 -2.02
C ALA A 21 -12.62 10.28 -1.71
N TYR A 22 -11.49 10.33 -0.98
CA TYR A 22 -10.72 9.11 -0.71
C TYR A 22 -11.52 7.96 -0.07
N PRO A 23 -12.58 8.16 0.73
CA PRO A 23 -13.38 7.06 1.27
C PRO A 23 -14.14 6.26 0.21
N PHE A 24 -14.34 6.83 -0.99
CA PHE A 24 -14.98 6.14 -2.11
C PHE A 24 -14.26 4.83 -2.51
N TRP A 25 -12.94 4.78 -2.35
CA TRP A 25 -12.15 3.65 -2.77
C TRP A 25 -12.50 2.34 -2.07
N ARG A 26 -13.12 2.37 -0.87
CA ARG A 26 -13.59 1.18 -0.17
C ARG A 26 -14.57 0.34 -1.00
N TYR A 27 -15.44 0.99 -1.76
CA TYR A 27 -16.49 0.31 -2.52
C TYR A 27 -15.96 -0.45 -3.74
N ILE A 28 -14.80 -0.08 -4.24
CA ILE A 28 -14.18 -0.72 -5.40
C ILE A 28 -13.81 -2.17 -5.08
N TRP A 29 -13.28 -2.42 -3.88
CA TRP A 29 -12.80 -3.75 -3.48
C TRP A 29 -13.85 -4.60 -2.74
N THR A 30 -14.93 -4.01 -2.25
CA THR A 30 -15.99 -4.72 -1.52
C THR A 30 -17.23 -5.01 -2.34
N THR A 31 -17.30 -4.52 -3.57
CA THR A 31 -18.37 -4.85 -4.51
C THR A 31 -17.84 -5.86 -5.52
N PRO A 32 -18.52 -7.02 -5.74
CA PRO A 32 -18.11 -8.02 -6.72
C PRO A 32 -17.85 -7.42 -8.10
N ASP A 33 -16.98 -8.06 -8.88
CA ASP A 33 -16.65 -7.64 -10.24
C ASP A 33 -17.90 -7.54 -11.14
N GLY A 34 -17.78 -6.75 -12.19
CA GLY A 34 -18.89 -6.58 -13.13
C GLY A 34 -19.89 -5.48 -12.75
N ALA A 35 -19.53 -4.61 -11.81
CA ALA A 35 -20.29 -3.40 -11.50
C ALA A 35 -19.48 -2.12 -11.74
N VAL A 36 -20.20 -0.98 -11.77
CA VAL A 36 -19.67 0.37 -11.73
C VAL A 36 -20.30 1.07 -10.53
N VAL A 37 -19.48 1.67 -9.69
CA VAL A 37 -19.92 2.45 -8.53
C VAL A 37 -19.68 3.93 -8.77
N TYR A 38 -20.59 4.77 -8.25
CA TYR A 38 -20.52 6.22 -8.27
C TYR A 38 -20.51 6.75 -6.85
N GLY A 39 -19.69 7.73 -6.59
CA GLY A 39 -19.60 8.41 -5.30
C GLY A 39 -19.50 9.91 -5.46
N SER A 40 -19.81 10.64 -4.40
CA SER A 40 -19.57 12.09 -4.34
C SER A 40 -18.08 12.39 -4.29
N LEU A 41 -17.65 13.38 -5.06
CA LEU A 41 -16.28 13.87 -5.01
C LEU A 41 -16.00 14.69 -3.75
N GLU A 42 -17.04 15.17 -3.05
CA GLU A 42 -16.93 16.03 -1.88
C GLU A 42 -16.59 15.25 -0.59
N ASP A 43 -17.03 14.00 -0.48
CA ASP A 43 -16.88 13.22 0.74
C ASP A 43 -16.70 11.70 0.52
N GLY A 44 -16.72 11.26 -0.73
CA GLY A 44 -16.56 9.86 -1.11
C GLY A 44 -17.75 8.95 -0.77
N ARG A 45 -18.91 9.49 -0.32
CA ARG A 45 -20.09 8.67 -0.06
C ARG A 45 -20.57 7.99 -1.34
N LEU A 46 -21.08 6.77 -1.20
CA LEU A 46 -21.68 6.05 -2.32
C LEU A 46 -22.98 6.77 -2.75
N LEU A 47 -23.21 6.86 -4.06
CA LEU A 47 -24.42 7.39 -4.66
C LEU A 47 -25.23 6.30 -5.36
N ALA A 48 -24.55 5.49 -6.17
CA ALA A 48 -25.22 4.44 -6.94
C ALA A 48 -24.24 3.32 -7.34
N ARG A 49 -24.83 2.15 -7.67
CA ARG A 49 -24.14 0.98 -8.27
C ARG A 49 -24.91 0.51 -9.48
N PHE A 50 -24.21 0.19 -10.54
CA PHE A 50 -24.80 -0.34 -11.78
C PHE A 50 -24.04 -1.59 -12.23
N PRO A 51 -24.74 -2.63 -12.72
CA PRO A 51 -24.04 -3.75 -13.35
C PRO A 51 -23.34 -3.29 -14.63
N SER A 52 -22.18 -3.86 -14.97
CA SER A 52 -21.45 -3.53 -16.19
C SER A 52 -22.24 -3.91 -17.46
N GLN A 53 -23.16 -4.87 -17.32
CA GLN A 53 -24.05 -5.34 -18.37
C GLN A 53 -25.52 -5.19 -17.97
N GLY A 54 -26.39 -5.13 -18.96
CA GLY A 54 -27.84 -5.04 -18.73
C GLY A 54 -28.40 -3.61 -18.71
N ASP A 55 -29.65 -3.50 -18.31
CA ASP A 55 -30.41 -2.24 -18.27
C ASP A 55 -30.18 -1.52 -16.94
N TRP A 56 -29.46 -0.42 -16.96
CA TRP A 56 -29.11 0.37 -15.78
C TRP A 56 -30.33 1.02 -15.12
N LYS A 57 -31.36 1.34 -15.89
CA LYS A 57 -32.59 1.91 -15.34
C LYS A 57 -33.35 0.92 -14.44
N LYS A 58 -33.29 -0.38 -14.78
CA LYS A 58 -33.96 -1.45 -14.04
C LYS A 58 -33.08 -2.05 -12.93
N ASN A 59 -31.79 -2.14 -13.20
CA ASN A 59 -30.85 -2.93 -12.38
C ASN A 59 -29.89 -2.07 -11.55
N GLY A 60 -30.02 -0.74 -11.63
CA GLY A 60 -29.26 0.18 -10.79
C GLY A 60 -29.72 0.15 -9.33
N THR A 61 -28.78 0.18 -8.41
CA THR A 61 -29.03 0.34 -6.98
C THR A 61 -28.61 1.75 -6.56
N TRP A 62 -29.48 2.47 -5.91
CA TRP A 62 -29.30 3.85 -5.50
C TRP A 62 -29.30 3.96 -3.98
N GLU A 63 -28.37 4.71 -3.41
CA GLU A 63 -28.37 4.99 -1.97
C GLU A 63 -29.50 5.97 -1.61
N ASP A 64 -29.77 6.95 -2.49
CA ASP A 64 -31.00 7.75 -2.45
C ASP A 64 -31.91 7.35 -3.63
N PRO A 65 -33.04 6.66 -3.36
CA PRO A 65 -33.95 6.23 -4.43
C PRO A 65 -34.53 7.38 -5.27
N SER A 66 -34.54 8.60 -4.76
CA SER A 66 -35.01 9.76 -5.53
C SER A 66 -34.16 10.08 -6.75
N LEU A 67 -32.87 9.74 -6.70
CA LEU A 67 -31.93 9.93 -7.79
C LEU A 67 -32.18 8.99 -8.98
N ALA A 68 -32.91 7.89 -8.78
CA ALA A 68 -33.21 6.95 -9.87
C ALA A 68 -33.95 7.65 -11.04
N ARG A 69 -34.74 8.66 -10.74
CA ARG A 69 -35.47 9.46 -11.74
C ARG A 69 -34.58 10.21 -12.72
N LEU A 70 -33.30 10.44 -12.39
CA LEU A 70 -32.33 11.07 -13.29
C LEU A 70 -32.14 10.27 -14.60
N LEU A 71 -32.40 8.96 -14.57
CA LEU A 71 -32.33 8.13 -15.76
C LEU A 71 -33.64 8.08 -16.56
N ASP A 72 -34.75 8.62 -16.03
CA ASP A 72 -36.03 8.63 -16.73
C ASP A 72 -35.94 9.50 -17.97
N GLY A 73 -36.45 9.01 -19.09
CA GLY A 73 -36.39 9.73 -20.37
C GLY A 73 -35.01 9.75 -21.06
N SER A 74 -33.91 9.43 -20.36
CA SER A 74 -32.57 9.46 -20.92
C SER A 74 -32.32 8.24 -21.80
N ALA A 75 -31.75 8.43 -23.01
CA ALA A 75 -31.26 7.34 -23.84
C ALA A 75 -29.78 7.07 -23.48
N LEU A 76 -29.54 6.04 -22.66
CA LEU A 76 -28.18 5.67 -22.27
C LEU A 76 -27.45 4.96 -23.42
N ASP A 77 -26.17 5.31 -23.62
CA ASP A 77 -25.32 4.69 -24.65
C ASP A 77 -25.14 3.17 -24.38
N ARG A 78 -25.03 2.39 -25.45
CA ARG A 78 -24.79 0.94 -25.35
C ARG A 78 -23.36 0.63 -24.89
N GLY A 79 -22.39 1.47 -25.25
CA GLY A 79 -20.99 1.33 -24.87
C GLY A 79 -20.76 1.70 -23.40
N LEU A 80 -20.14 0.81 -22.62
CA LEU A 80 -19.97 0.97 -21.18
C LEU A 80 -19.27 2.30 -20.81
N THR A 81 -18.22 2.68 -21.51
CA THR A 81 -17.48 3.93 -21.22
C THR A 81 -18.37 5.14 -21.37
N ARG A 82 -19.04 5.30 -22.51
CA ARG A 82 -19.92 6.46 -22.75
C ARG A 82 -21.10 6.48 -21.80
N ARG A 83 -21.67 5.31 -21.48
CA ARG A 83 -22.75 5.19 -20.50
C ARG A 83 -22.32 5.65 -19.11
N ARG A 84 -21.10 5.30 -18.71
CA ARG A 84 -20.51 5.76 -17.44
C ARG A 84 -20.41 7.26 -17.40
N ASP A 85 -19.89 7.88 -18.45
CA ASP A 85 -19.72 9.33 -18.53
C ASP A 85 -21.09 10.04 -18.57
N GLN A 86 -22.09 9.51 -19.28
CA GLN A 86 -23.44 10.07 -19.28
C GLN A 86 -24.10 10.04 -17.90
N VAL A 87 -23.99 8.92 -17.16
CA VAL A 87 -24.55 8.83 -15.81
C VAL A 87 -23.77 9.71 -14.83
N ALA A 88 -22.44 9.82 -14.97
CA ALA A 88 -21.66 10.77 -14.20
C ALA A 88 -22.18 12.20 -14.38
N GLN A 89 -22.38 12.65 -15.63
CA GLN A 89 -22.90 13.99 -15.92
C GLN A 89 -24.30 14.21 -15.33
N LEU A 90 -25.22 13.24 -15.46
CA LEU A 90 -26.56 13.37 -14.87
C LEU A 90 -26.53 13.48 -13.34
N LEU A 91 -25.60 12.78 -12.70
CA LEU A 91 -25.40 12.88 -11.27
C LEU A 91 -24.77 14.22 -10.89
N GLU A 92 -23.74 14.69 -11.62
CA GLU A 92 -23.08 15.96 -11.38
C GLU A 92 -24.04 17.14 -11.44
N ASP A 93 -24.95 17.15 -12.42
CA ASP A 93 -25.99 18.18 -12.58
C ASP A 93 -26.96 18.21 -11.38
N SER A 94 -27.08 17.13 -10.62
CA SER A 94 -28.03 17.00 -9.53
C SER A 94 -27.42 17.08 -8.12
N VAL A 95 -26.25 16.46 -7.92
CA VAL A 95 -25.67 16.28 -6.57
C VAL A 95 -24.23 16.85 -6.45
N GLY A 96 -23.74 17.56 -7.45
CA GLY A 96 -22.37 18.05 -7.51
C GLY A 96 -21.35 17.03 -8.05
N PRO A 97 -20.06 17.34 -8.04
CA PRO A 97 -19.03 16.55 -8.69
C PRO A 97 -19.00 15.09 -8.21
N VAL A 98 -18.83 14.15 -9.15
CA VAL A 98 -18.83 12.72 -8.86
C VAL A 98 -17.52 12.03 -9.27
N VAL A 99 -17.23 10.94 -8.59
CA VAL A 99 -16.18 9.98 -8.93
C VAL A 99 -16.84 8.63 -9.27
N HIS A 100 -16.31 7.91 -10.24
CA HIS A 100 -16.81 6.57 -10.56
C HIS A 100 -15.69 5.62 -10.98
N ASN A 101 -15.89 4.32 -10.68
CA ASN A 101 -14.95 3.28 -11.11
C ASN A 101 -15.64 1.92 -11.26
N ALA A 102 -15.02 1.04 -12.05
CA ALA A 102 -15.39 -0.36 -12.09
C ALA A 102 -14.92 -1.07 -10.82
N THR A 103 -15.68 -2.03 -10.35
CA THR A 103 -15.41 -2.80 -9.14
C THR A 103 -14.37 -3.90 -9.35
N ARG A 104 -13.74 -4.34 -8.26
CA ARG A 104 -12.69 -5.36 -8.21
C ARG A 104 -12.84 -6.27 -6.98
N GLY A 105 -14.08 -6.51 -6.53
CA GLY A 105 -14.34 -7.31 -5.33
C GLY A 105 -13.89 -8.75 -5.44
N ASP A 106 -13.95 -9.34 -6.63
CA ASP A 106 -13.51 -10.73 -6.86
C ASP A 106 -12.00 -10.91 -6.67
N PHE A 107 -11.25 -9.82 -6.71
CA PHE A 107 -9.83 -9.82 -6.35
C PHE A 107 -9.60 -9.96 -4.83
N LEU A 108 -10.49 -9.44 -4.00
CA LEU A 108 -10.35 -9.38 -2.54
C LEU A 108 -11.24 -10.40 -1.81
N LEU A 109 -12.53 -10.45 -2.11
CA LEU A 109 -13.52 -11.17 -1.28
C LEU A 109 -13.23 -12.66 -1.07
N PRO A 110 -12.76 -13.43 -2.09
CA PRO A 110 -12.37 -14.81 -1.89
C PRO A 110 -11.20 -14.98 -0.90
N ASN A 111 -10.28 -14.00 -0.88
CA ASN A 111 -9.15 -14.02 0.04
C ASN A 111 -9.55 -13.59 1.46
N VAL A 112 -10.52 -12.68 1.61
CA VAL A 112 -11.11 -12.38 2.92
C VAL A 112 -11.76 -13.64 3.51
N ALA A 113 -12.53 -14.38 2.71
CA ALA A 113 -13.13 -15.65 3.13
C ALA A 113 -12.06 -16.70 3.53
N ARG A 114 -10.89 -16.68 2.89
CA ARG A 114 -9.82 -17.68 3.12
C ARG A 114 -8.85 -17.27 4.21
N TYR A 115 -8.48 -16.00 4.31
CA TYR A 115 -7.40 -15.49 5.14
C TYR A 115 -7.84 -14.41 6.13
N GLY A 116 -9.11 -13.99 6.10
CA GLY A 116 -9.61 -12.93 6.99
C GLY A 116 -9.43 -13.27 8.48
N GLY A 117 -9.40 -14.56 8.84
CA GLY A 117 -9.11 -15.00 10.19
C GLY A 117 -7.69 -14.66 10.69
N PHE A 118 -6.75 -14.28 9.80
CA PHE A 118 -5.39 -13.92 10.18
C PHE A 118 -5.17 -12.41 10.35
N LEU A 119 -6.20 -11.60 10.14
CA LEU A 119 -6.07 -10.15 10.13
C LEU A 119 -5.60 -9.58 11.47
N ASP A 120 -6.04 -10.14 12.60
CA ASP A 120 -5.58 -9.67 13.92
C ASP A 120 -4.09 -10.00 14.17
N GLU A 121 -3.62 -11.17 13.74
CA GLU A 121 -2.21 -11.52 13.84
C GLU A 121 -1.33 -10.63 12.93
N TRP A 122 -1.78 -10.39 11.71
CA TRP A 122 -1.06 -9.48 10.81
C TRP A 122 -1.13 -8.04 11.31
N ALA A 123 -2.28 -7.59 11.82
CA ALA A 123 -2.43 -6.28 12.46
C ALA A 123 -1.42 -6.08 13.60
N ALA A 124 -1.31 -7.07 14.51
CA ALA A 124 -0.35 -7.04 15.59
C ALA A 124 1.12 -6.96 15.09
N ILE A 125 1.42 -7.60 13.93
CA ILE A 125 2.74 -7.45 13.30
C ILE A 125 2.95 -6.01 12.84
N TYR A 126 2.02 -5.42 12.06
CA TYR A 126 2.15 -4.04 11.60
C TYR A 126 2.33 -3.06 12.78
N GLU A 127 1.52 -3.20 13.82
CA GLU A 127 1.58 -2.35 15.01
C GLU A 127 2.91 -2.48 15.77
N ARG A 128 3.48 -3.68 15.86
CA ARG A 128 4.83 -3.87 16.44
C ARG A 128 5.91 -3.12 15.69
N PHE A 129 5.79 -2.97 14.38
CA PHE A 129 6.70 -2.16 13.57
C PHE A 129 6.33 -0.66 13.51
N GLY A 130 5.33 -0.21 14.27
CA GLY A 130 4.94 1.19 14.31
C GLY A 130 4.10 1.65 13.10
N VAL A 131 3.39 0.73 12.45
CA VAL A 131 2.43 1.02 11.38
C VAL A 131 1.02 0.78 11.91
N PRO A 132 0.09 1.76 11.80
CA PRO A 132 -1.31 1.50 12.12
C PRO A 132 -1.85 0.33 11.28
N ALA A 133 -2.48 -0.63 11.96
CA ALA A 133 -2.94 -1.87 11.32
C ALA A 133 -3.83 -1.62 10.11
N GLU A 134 -4.73 -0.64 10.23
CA GLU A 134 -5.65 -0.26 9.15
C GLU A 134 -4.93 0.23 7.89
N ILE A 135 -3.78 0.87 8.00
CA ILE A 135 -3.00 1.34 6.84
C ILE A 135 -2.20 0.20 6.23
N GLY A 136 -1.49 -0.58 7.05
CA GLY A 136 -0.70 -1.70 6.55
C GLY A 136 -1.53 -2.78 5.88
N LEU A 137 -2.66 -3.16 6.47
CA LEU A 137 -3.57 -4.15 5.91
C LEU A 137 -4.35 -3.60 4.71
N ALA A 138 -4.72 -2.31 4.70
CA ALA A 138 -5.32 -1.68 3.53
C ALA A 138 -4.34 -1.64 2.35
N GLN A 139 -3.04 -1.42 2.59
CA GLN A 139 -2.02 -1.60 1.56
C GLN A 139 -2.04 -3.02 0.98
N ALA A 140 -2.10 -4.04 1.82
CA ALA A 140 -2.19 -5.44 1.38
C ALA A 140 -3.47 -5.74 0.59
N ILE A 141 -4.60 -5.08 0.92
CA ILE A 141 -5.82 -5.15 0.12
C ILE A 141 -5.59 -4.62 -1.28
N VAL A 142 -5.03 -3.41 -1.40
CA VAL A 142 -4.82 -2.74 -2.70
C VAL A 142 -3.81 -3.48 -3.57
N GLU A 143 -2.72 -3.97 -2.99
CA GLU A 143 -1.63 -4.63 -3.71
C GLU A 143 -1.97 -6.05 -4.15
N SER A 144 -2.55 -6.84 -3.27
CA SER A 144 -2.64 -8.29 -3.48
C SER A 144 -4.00 -8.91 -3.15
N GLY A 145 -4.97 -8.12 -2.69
CA GLY A 145 -6.20 -8.66 -2.13
C GLY A 145 -5.92 -9.63 -0.97
N LEU A 146 -4.93 -9.36 -0.13
CA LEU A 146 -4.49 -10.20 1.00
C LEU A 146 -3.82 -11.54 0.60
N SER A 147 -3.42 -11.71 -0.66
CA SER A 147 -2.78 -12.95 -1.12
C SER A 147 -1.25 -12.88 -1.05
N GLY A 148 -0.61 -13.81 -0.34
CA GLY A 148 0.85 -13.93 -0.27
C GLY A 148 1.50 -14.50 -1.53
N THR A 149 0.70 -15.11 -2.42
CA THR A 149 1.21 -15.83 -3.60
C THR A 149 0.88 -15.16 -4.93
N VAL A 150 0.02 -14.13 -4.94
CA VAL A 150 -0.34 -13.43 -6.16
C VAL A 150 0.89 -12.75 -6.78
N ARG A 151 0.98 -12.84 -8.10
CA ARG A 151 2.05 -12.21 -8.90
C ARG A 151 1.47 -11.23 -9.89
N SER A 152 2.09 -10.05 -9.97
CA SER A 152 1.79 -9.09 -11.02
C SER A 152 2.44 -9.48 -12.37
N LYS A 153 2.06 -8.77 -13.44
CA LYS A 153 2.73 -8.92 -14.76
C LYS A 153 4.23 -8.58 -14.69
N ALA A 154 4.66 -7.75 -13.73
CA ALA A 154 6.05 -7.40 -13.48
C ALA A 154 6.77 -8.38 -12.53
N ASN A 155 6.13 -9.52 -12.17
CA ASN A 155 6.62 -10.48 -11.18
C ASN A 155 6.79 -9.91 -9.75
N ALA A 156 6.06 -8.86 -9.41
CA ALA A 156 5.91 -8.46 -8.03
C ALA A 156 5.10 -9.50 -7.26
N LEU A 157 5.41 -9.74 -5.98
CA LEU A 157 4.88 -10.86 -5.21
C LEU A 157 4.34 -10.43 -3.87
N GLY A 158 3.14 -10.92 -3.54
CA GLY A 158 2.60 -11.01 -2.19
C GLY A 158 1.99 -9.73 -1.64
N LEU A 159 1.85 -9.65 -0.32
CA LEU A 159 1.08 -8.62 0.38
C LEU A 159 1.44 -7.19 -0.04
N CYS A 160 2.70 -6.88 -0.21
CA CYS A 160 3.16 -5.56 -0.63
C CYS A 160 3.77 -5.54 -2.04
N GLN A 161 3.53 -6.56 -2.84
CA GLN A 161 3.91 -6.62 -4.26
C GLN A 161 5.37 -6.19 -4.55
N TRP A 162 6.30 -6.68 -3.74
CA TRP A 162 7.71 -6.43 -4.02
C TRP A 162 8.20 -7.25 -5.21
N LEU A 163 9.02 -6.61 -6.02
CA LEU A 163 9.67 -7.26 -7.15
C LEU A 163 10.60 -8.38 -6.68
N LYS A 164 10.71 -9.45 -7.47
CA LYS A 164 11.62 -10.58 -7.18
C LYS A 164 13.07 -10.14 -6.87
N PRO A 165 13.69 -9.16 -7.58
CA PRO A 165 15.01 -8.67 -7.21
C PRO A 165 15.08 -8.03 -5.82
N ASN A 166 14.00 -7.37 -5.37
CA ASN A 166 13.96 -6.76 -4.04
C ASN A 166 13.92 -7.83 -2.95
N TRP A 167 13.09 -8.85 -3.09
CA TRP A 167 13.10 -10.01 -2.20
C TRP A 167 14.47 -10.69 -2.15
N ALA A 168 15.14 -10.88 -3.30
CA ALA A 168 16.48 -11.45 -3.34
C ALA A 168 17.55 -10.58 -2.68
N ARG A 169 17.39 -9.25 -2.67
CA ARG A 169 18.27 -8.34 -1.91
C ARG A 169 18.07 -8.48 -0.41
N LEU A 170 16.81 -8.51 0.04
CA LEU A 170 16.47 -8.70 1.46
C LEU A 170 16.99 -10.05 1.97
N ASP A 171 16.75 -11.12 1.21
CA ASP A 171 17.20 -12.46 1.54
C ASP A 171 18.71 -12.54 1.79
N ARG A 172 19.52 -11.79 1.02
CA ARG A 172 20.97 -11.68 1.26
C ARG A 172 21.38 -10.86 2.49
N LEU A 173 20.46 -10.09 3.05
CA LEU A 173 20.68 -9.25 4.24
C LEU A 173 20.23 -9.95 5.52
N THR A 174 19.55 -11.08 5.42
CA THR A 174 19.06 -11.87 6.56
C THR A 174 19.95 -13.08 6.82
N PRO A 175 20.05 -13.54 8.06
CA PRO A 175 20.81 -14.75 8.41
C PRO A 175 20.13 -16.05 7.98
N HIS A 176 18.84 -15.98 7.60
CA HIS A 176 18.03 -17.14 7.22
C HIS A 176 17.20 -16.81 5.99
N PRO A 177 16.90 -17.81 5.13
CA PRO A 177 16.03 -17.63 3.98
C PRO A 177 14.65 -17.09 4.37
N ILE A 178 14.15 -16.16 3.58
CA ILE A 178 12.82 -15.57 3.78
C ILE A 178 11.77 -16.41 3.06
N GLU A 179 10.70 -16.80 3.77
CA GLU A 179 9.53 -17.45 3.15
C GLU A 179 8.68 -16.42 2.40
N ILE A 180 9.18 -16.00 1.24
CA ILE A 180 8.62 -14.89 0.46
C ILE A 180 7.20 -15.08 -0.08
N GLN A 181 6.58 -16.24 0.12
CA GLN A 181 5.20 -16.54 -0.28
C GLN A 181 4.26 -16.71 0.93
N ASN A 182 4.75 -16.50 2.15
CA ASN A 182 3.94 -16.56 3.35
C ASN A 182 3.51 -15.17 3.80
N GLN A 183 2.20 -14.95 3.96
CA GLN A 183 1.66 -13.64 4.33
C GLN A 183 2.16 -13.14 5.68
N THR A 184 2.28 -14.01 6.67
CA THR A 184 2.75 -13.63 8.01
C THR A 184 4.20 -13.16 7.98
N THR A 185 5.06 -13.84 7.20
CA THR A 185 6.44 -13.37 6.94
C THR A 185 6.43 -12.04 6.18
N GLN A 186 5.65 -11.96 5.11
CA GLN A 186 5.57 -10.74 4.29
C GLN A 186 5.10 -9.54 5.11
N ALA A 187 4.11 -9.71 6.01
CA ALA A 187 3.59 -8.63 6.84
C ALA A 187 4.68 -7.92 7.63
N ALA A 188 5.66 -8.67 8.19
CA ALA A 188 6.78 -8.08 8.94
C ALA A 188 7.68 -7.21 8.05
N TYR A 189 8.06 -7.71 6.86
CA TYR A 189 8.90 -6.95 5.92
C TYR A 189 8.18 -5.75 5.32
N CYS A 190 6.88 -5.89 4.99
CA CYS A 190 6.04 -4.80 4.51
C CYS A 190 5.91 -3.70 5.56
N ALA A 191 5.64 -4.10 6.83
CA ALA A 191 5.52 -3.16 7.94
C ALA A 191 6.84 -2.41 8.20
N ALA A 192 7.96 -3.13 8.29
CA ALA A 192 9.28 -2.54 8.49
C ALA A 192 9.62 -1.52 7.38
N TYR A 193 9.36 -1.87 6.12
CA TYR A 193 9.61 -0.98 4.99
C TYR A 193 8.74 0.27 5.06
N LEU A 194 7.44 0.09 5.31
CA LEU A 194 6.53 1.24 5.42
C LEU A 194 6.90 2.14 6.61
N THR A 195 7.36 1.57 7.72
CA THR A 195 7.89 2.35 8.87
C THR A 195 9.08 3.20 8.49
N VAL A 196 10.04 2.63 7.76
CA VAL A 196 11.22 3.39 7.32
C VAL A 196 10.82 4.53 6.39
N LEU A 197 9.91 4.28 5.45
CA LEU A 197 9.41 5.32 4.55
C LEU A 197 8.57 6.37 5.28
N ALA A 198 7.68 5.96 6.20
CA ALA A 198 6.87 6.88 6.98
C ALA A 198 7.73 7.73 7.94
N THR A 199 8.82 7.20 8.45
CA THR A 199 9.80 7.97 9.24
C THR A 199 10.53 8.98 8.34
N LYS A 200 10.95 8.55 7.15
CA LYS A 200 11.57 9.43 6.16
C LYS A 200 10.73 10.67 5.83
N TYR A 201 9.44 10.50 5.67
CA TYR A 201 8.57 11.59 5.22
C TYR A 201 7.78 12.28 6.34
N GLY A 202 7.77 11.72 7.55
CA GLY A 202 6.85 12.14 8.60
C GLY A 202 5.36 11.90 8.26
N SER A 203 5.08 11.08 7.22
CA SER A 203 3.74 10.88 6.66
C SER A 203 3.64 9.52 5.96
N PHE A 204 2.48 8.86 6.05
CA PHE A 204 2.18 7.64 5.29
C PHE A 204 1.80 7.95 3.83
N ILE A 205 1.35 9.15 3.49
CA ILE A 205 0.92 9.51 2.14
C ILE A 205 2.07 9.38 1.12
N PRO A 206 3.18 10.13 1.22
CA PRO A 206 4.32 9.96 0.32
C PRO A 206 5.04 8.63 0.53
N ALA A 207 5.01 8.05 1.75
CA ALA A 207 5.59 6.74 2.03
C ALA A 207 4.93 5.62 1.20
N LEU A 208 3.61 5.56 1.19
CA LEU A 208 2.83 4.63 0.35
C LEU A 208 3.11 4.87 -1.13
N SER A 209 3.17 6.13 -1.55
CA SER A 209 3.47 6.47 -2.93
C SER A 209 4.88 6.07 -3.34
N GLU A 210 5.88 6.20 -2.46
CA GLU A 210 7.25 5.73 -2.73
C GLU A 210 7.31 4.20 -2.83
N HIS A 211 6.59 3.50 -1.96
CA HIS A 211 6.45 2.05 -2.07
C HIS A 211 5.99 1.64 -3.47
N HIS A 212 4.95 2.30 -3.98
CA HIS A 212 4.35 1.97 -5.29
C HIS A 212 5.18 2.45 -6.50
N ALA A 213 5.77 3.64 -6.42
CA ALA A 213 6.36 4.33 -7.56
C ALA A 213 7.89 4.48 -7.49
N GLY A 214 8.48 4.25 -6.32
CA GLY A 214 9.91 4.38 -6.06
C GLY A 214 10.37 5.79 -5.72
N ILE A 215 11.51 5.87 -5.03
CA ILE A 215 12.08 7.08 -4.43
C ILE A 215 12.23 8.25 -5.43
N ALA A 216 12.75 7.98 -6.64
CA ALA A 216 13.01 9.03 -7.61
C ALA A 216 11.73 9.70 -8.12
N ASN A 217 10.63 8.95 -8.27
CA ASN A 217 9.37 9.52 -8.74
C ASN A 217 8.71 10.38 -7.66
N VAL A 218 8.66 9.90 -6.41
CA VAL A 218 8.10 10.68 -5.31
C VAL A 218 8.99 11.89 -5.00
N GLY A 219 10.32 11.72 -5.02
CA GLY A 219 11.24 12.85 -4.86
C GLY A 219 11.00 13.98 -5.86
N LYS A 220 10.77 13.66 -7.15
CA LYS A 220 10.40 14.67 -8.17
C LYS A 220 9.07 15.36 -7.87
N VAL A 221 8.08 14.61 -7.39
CA VAL A 221 6.78 15.20 -7.00
C VAL A 221 6.96 16.20 -5.86
N LEU A 222 7.72 15.84 -4.81
CA LEU A 222 8.01 16.72 -3.69
C LEU A 222 8.78 17.99 -4.11
N VAL A 223 9.86 17.83 -4.90
CA VAL A 223 10.63 18.98 -5.43
C VAL A 223 9.74 19.91 -6.25
N ASN A 224 8.84 19.38 -7.07
CA ASN A 224 7.91 20.21 -7.82
C ASN A 224 6.90 20.91 -6.89
N GLY A 225 6.42 20.25 -5.83
CA GLY A 225 5.59 20.85 -4.80
C GLY A 225 6.27 22.02 -4.10
N THR A 226 7.54 21.85 -3.73
CA THR A 226 8.37 22.95 -3.17
C THR A 226 8.49 24.12 -4.16
N ARG A 227 8.76 23.85 -5.44
CA ARG A 227 8.80 24.88 -6.49
C ARG A 227 7.46 25.63 -6.68
N LEU A 228 6.35 24.99 -6.31
CA LEU A 228 5.02 25.59 -6.32
C LEU A 228 4.69 26.35 -5.02
N GLY A 229 5.64 26.46 -4.09
CA GLY A 229 5.50 27.21 -2.84
C GLY A 229 4.88 26.44 -1.69
N ALA A 230 4.74 25.12 -1.80
CA ALA A 230 4.28 24.30 -0.67
C ALA A 230 5.41 24.11 0.36
N GLU A 231 5.07 24.20 1.66
CA GLU A 231 6.06 24.28 2.75
C GLU A 231 6.28 22.93 3.45
N ASP A 232 5.21 22.15 3.71
CA ASP A 232 5.30 20.85 4.39
C ASP A 232 5.19 19.68 3.42
N THR A 233 5.66 18.51 3.83
CA THR A 233 5.76 17.31 2.98
C THR A 233 4.41 16.89 2.37
N ARG A 234 3.28 17.04 3.09
CA ARG A 234 1.95 16.65 2.61
C ARG A 234 1.47 17.60 1.54
N THR A 235 1.56 18.90 1.79
CA THR A 235 1.20 19.93 0.81
C THR A 235 2.11 19.90 -0.41
N GLN A 236 3.42 19.68 -0.24
CA GLN A 236 4.38 19.46 -1.34
C GLN A 236 3.96 18.25 -2.20
N TYR A 237 3.60 17.14 -1.56
CA TYR A 237 3.18 15.95 -2.28
C TYR A 237 1.91 16.21 -3.10
N PHE A 238 0.86 16.81 -2.51
CA PHE A 238 -0.38 17.05 -3.22
C PHE A 238 -0.22 18.09 -4.32
N ALA A 239 0.46 19.22 -4.06
CA ALA A 239 0.70 20.25 -5.08
C ALA A 239 1.50 19.70 -6.27
N GLY A 240 2.55 18.94 -5.99
CA GLY A 240 3.37 18.30 -7.03
C GLY A 240 2.63 17.21 -7.80
N ALA A 241 1.77 16.42 -7.13
CA ALA A 241 0.93 15.40 -7.76
C ALA A 241 -0.14 16.02 -8.67
N ASP A 242 -0.77 17.12 -8.24
CA ASP A 242 -1.74 17.85 -9.05
C ASP A 242 -1.09 18.48 -10.28
N PHE A 243 0.05 19.15 -10.10
CA PHE A 243 0.84 19.66 -11.22
C PHE A 243 1.21 18.54 -12.20
N ALA A 244 1.61 17.39 -11.72
CA ALA A 244 1.96 16.25 -12.57
C ALA A 244 0.74 15.73 -13.35
N ARG A 245 -0.45 15.66 -12.75
CA ARG A 245 -1.69 15.27 -13.44
C ARG A 245 -2.06 16.26 -14.54
N ASP A 246 -2.03 17.55 -14.23
CA ASP A 246 -2.34 18.61 -15.18
C ASP A 246 -1.34 18.60 -16.34
N LEU A 247 -0.04 18.52 -16.04
CA LEU A 247 1.00 18.44 -17.05
C LEU A 247 0.83 17.23 -17.97
N ARG A 248 0.38 16.10 -17.44
CA ARG A 248 0.08 14.89 -18.22
C ARG A 248 -1.10 15.08 -19.16
N ALA A 249 -2.15 15.80 -18.71
CA ALA A 249 -3.30 16.14 -19.53
C ALA A 249 -2.91 17.08 -20.69
N ILE A 250 -2.03 18.07 -20.41
CA ILE A 250 -1.55 19.03 -21.39
C ILE A 250 -0.55 18.39 -22.37
N SER A 251 0.45 17.63 -21.88
CA SER A 251 1.52 17.09 -22.71
C SER A 251 2.22 15.88 -22.09
N ALA A 252 1.99 14.70 -22.67
CA ALA A 252 2.69 13.49 -22.28
C ALA A 252 4.24 13.58 -22.39
N ARG A 253 4.76 14.42 -23.30
CA ARG A 253 6.21 14.64 -23.46
C ARG A 253 6.77 15.46 -22.29
N ARG A 254 6.10 16.54 -21.89
CA ARG A 254 6.49 17.38 -20.75
C ARG A 254 6.38 16.60 -19.45
N TYR A 255 5.27 15.89 -19.28
CA TYR A 255 5.08 15.00 -18.14
C TYR A 255 6.26 14.05 -17.96
N ARG A 256 6.67 13.35 -19.02
CA ARG A 256 7.82 12.43 -18.96
C ARG A 256 9.14 13.12 -18.64
N ALA A 257 9.34 14.36 -19.08
CA ALA A 257 10.56 15.12 -18.79
C ALA A 257 10.63 15.55 -17.31
N VAL A 258 9.50 15.95 -16.70
CA VAL A 258 9.44 16.52 -15.36
C VAL A 258 9.16 15.44 -14.30
N VAL A 259 8.31 14.47 -14.57
CA VAL A 259 7.88 13.47 -13.57
C VAL A 259 8.40 12.07 -13.92
N GLY A 260 8.62 11.76 -15.18
CA GLY A 260 9.17 10.47 -15.63
C GLY A 260 8.10 9.43 -15.89
N THR A 261 8.23 8.24 -15.29
CA THR A 261 7.39 7.07 -15.58
C THR A 261 6.24 6.85 -14.60
N PHE A 262 5.94 7.83 -13.76
CA PHE A 262 4.84 7.75 -12.80
C PHE A 262 3.51 7.51 -13.51
N GLY A 263 2.82 6.43 -13.20
CA GLY A 263 1.55 6.08 -13.84
C GLY A 263 0.40 6.98 -13.38
N ALA A 264 -0.68 7.08 -14.18
CA ALA A 264 -1.84 7.90 -13.79
C ALA A 264 -2.46 7.49 -12.46
N GLN A 265 -2.54 6.19 -12.20
CA GLN A 265 -3.09 5.65 -10.95
C GLN A 265 -2.12 5.76 -9.76
N SER A 266 -0.84 5.98 -10.01
CA SER A 266 0.15 6.12 -8.95
C SER A 266 -0.11 7.35 -8.08
N PHE A 267 -0.73 8.39 -8.61
CA PHE A 267 -1.15 9.57 -7.83
C PHE A 267 -2.33 9.31 -6.90
N LEU A 268 -3.08 8.22 -7.13
CA LEU A 268 -4.24 7.82 -6.35
C LEU A 268 -3.91 6.71 -5.33
N TYR A 269 -2.67 6.24 -5.31
CA TYR A 269 -2.33 5.04 -4.55
C TYR A 269 -2.55 5.21 -3.05
N SER A 270 -2.09 6.30 -2.45
CA SER A 270 -2.33 6.60 -1.04
C SER A 270 -3.82 6.75 -0.74
N GLU A 271 -4.58 7.44 -1.61
CA GLU A 271 -6.04 7.58 -1.48
C GLU A 271 -6.72 6.19 -1.48
N MET A 272 -6.32 5.29 -2.38
CA MET A 272 -6.83 3.91 -2.42
C MET A 272 -6.57 3.16 -1.12
N VAL A 273 -5.38 3.29 -0.55
CA VAL A 273 -5.02 2.65 0.72
C VAL A 273 -5.84 3.22 1.87
N PHE A 274 -5.85 4.53 2.04
CA PHE A 274 -6.61 5.18 3.13
C PHE A 274 -8.11 4.91 3.02
N GLY A 275 -8.67 4.88 1.81
CA GLY A 275 -10.08 4.54 1.59
C GLY A 275 -10.42 3.10 2.02
N ASN A 276 -9.47 2.17 1.90
CA ASN A 276 -9.67 0.79 2.34
C ASN A 276 -9.42 0.56 3.84
N ALA A 277 -8.95 1.54 4.61
CA ALA A 277 -8.78 1.42 6.06
C ALA A 277 -10.08 1.04 6.78
N ALA A 278 -11.22 1.55 6.32
CA ALA A 278 -12.54 1.18 6.84
C ALA A 278 -12.86 -0.31 6.58
N ASN A 279 -12.53 -0.85 5.40
CA ASN A 279 -12.72 -2.26 5.07
C ASN A 279 -11.92 -3.18 6.00
N VAL A 280 -10.71 -2.79 6.37
CA VAL A 280 -9.90 -3.54 7.36
C VAL A 280 -10.63 -3.64 8.69
N LYS A 281 -11.18 -2.54 9.20
CA LYS A 281 -11.96 -2.52 10.45
C LYS A 281 -13.18 -3.41 10.36
N ASP A 282 -13.92 -3.32 9.26
CA ASP A 282 -15.12 -4.13 9.03
C ASP A 282 -14.80 -5.62 8.95
N PHE A 283 -13.75 -6.01 8.23
CA PHE A 283 -13.35 -7.42 8.13
C PHE A 283 -12.86 -7.98 9.46
N ARG A 284 -12.05 -7.24 10.22
CA ARG A 284 -11.60 -7.67 11.55
C ARG A 284 -12.77 -7.84 12.53
N ALA A 285 -13.77 -6.97 12.44
CA ALA A 285 -14.95 -7.04 13.31
C ALA A 285 -15.91 -8.20 12.96
N ASN A 286 -15.99 -8.58 11.68
CA ASN A 286 -17.01 -9.50 11.19
C ASN A 286 -16.50 -10.90 10.82
N VAL A 287 -15.17 -11.10 10.72
CA VAL A 287 -14.58 -12.41 10.45
C VAL A 287 -14.00 -12.99 11.75
N PRO A 288 -14.36 -14.24 12.13
CA PRO A 288 -13.74 -14.89 13.29
C PRO A 288 -12.22 -14.93 13.17
N GLN A 289 -11.54 -14.45 14.20
CA GLN A 289 -10.07 -14.37 14.19
C GLN A 289 -9.41 -15.63 14.70
N GLU A 290 -8.28 -15.99 14.12
CA GLU A 290 -7.50 -17.18 14.38
C GLU A 290 -6.07 -16.80 14.80
N LYS A 291 -5.49 -17.57 15.72
CA LYS A 291 -4.07 -17.39 16.08
C LYS A 291 -3.16 -18.06 15.05
N VAL A 292 -2.02 -17.46 14.79
CA VAL A 292 -0.98 -17.99 13.92
C VAL A 292 0.31 -18.14 14.74
N PHE A 293 0.75 -19.38 14.96
CA PHE A 293 1.99 -19.69 15.65
C PHE A 293 3.10 -19.94 14.64
N ALA A 294 4.20 -19.22 14.77
CA ALA A 294 5.42 -19.45 14.00
C ALA A 294 6.32 -20.46 14.73
N LEU A 295 6.68 -21.52 14.06
CA LEU A 295 7.51 -22.60 14.57
C LEU A 295 8.72 -22.80 13.66
N ARG A 296 9.93 -22.83 14.19
CA ARG A 296 11.14 -23.15 13.43
C ARG A 296 11.41 -24.64 13.47
N THR A 297 11.62 -25.25 12.31
CA THR A 297 11.90 -26.68 12.20
C THR A 297 13.36 -27.01 12.51
N SER A 298 13.63 -28.01 13.33
CA SER A 298 14.99 -28.51 13.61
C SER A 298 15.47 -29.54 12.58
N ARG A 299 14.54 -30.11 11.81
CA ARG A 299 14.77 -31.01 10.68
C ARG A 299 13.74 -30.80 9.59
N THR A 300 13.93 -31.40 8.44
CA THR A 300 12.90 -31.42 7.39
C THR A 300 11.69 -32.22 7.86
N LEU A 301 10.48 -31.65 7.70
CA LEU A 301 9.19 -32.26 8.02
C LEU A 301 8.33 -32.36 6.76
N SER A 302 7.80 -33.54 6.43
CA SER A 302 6.84 -33.63 5.32
C SER A 302 5.46 -33.11 5.73
N THR A 303 4.68 -32.63 4.76
CA THR A 303 3.29 -32.22 5.01
C THR A 303 2.46 -33.34 5.58
N GLU A 304 2.65 -34.56 5.07
CA GLU A 304 1.98 -35.78 5.58
C GLU A 304 2.33 -36.07 7.06
N GLU A 305 3.60 -35.93 7.41
CA GLU A 305 4.03 -36.11 8.81
C GLU A 305 3.43 -35.04 9.72
N ILE A 306 3.43 -33.76 9.29
CA ILE A 306 2.80 -32.69 10.03
C ILE A 306 1.31 -32.98 10.25
N THR A 307 0.57 -33.28 9.19
CA THR A 307 -0.86 -33.61 9.22
C THR A 307 -1.16 -34.77 10.16
N ARG A 308 -0.41 -35.85 10.04
CA ARG A 308 -0.59 -37.04 10.88
C ARG A 308 -0.32 -36.77 12.37
N ARG A 309 0.72 -36.00 12.67
CA ARG A 309 1.12 -35.72 14.07
C ARG A 309 0.25 -34.68 14.74
N THR A 310 -0.20 -33.66 13.97
CA THR A 310 -1.00 -32.56 14.49
C THR A 310 -2.50 -32.84 14.45
N GLY A 311 -2.94 -33.79 13.64
CA GLY A 311 -4.36 -34.01 13.36
C GLY A 311 -5.00 -32.94 12.48
N LEU A 312 -4.24 -31.93 12.03
CA LEU A 312 -4.76 -30.89 11.17
C LEU A 312 -4.97 -31.42 9.74
N PRO A 313 -6.08 -31.11 9.08
CA PRO A 313 -6.26 -31.44 7.67
C PRO A 313 -5.18 -30.78 6.80
N GLU A 314 -4.72 -31.46 5.75
CA GLU A 314 -3.69 -30.93 4.85
C GLU A 314 -4.04 -29.55 4.27
N ARG A 315 -5.33 -29.33 3.95
CA ARG A 315 -5.82 -28.03 3.48
C ARG A 315 -5.55 -26.91 4.48
N GLU A 316 -5.66 -27.19 5.79
CA GLU A 316 -5.39 -26.20 6.83
C GLU A 316 -3.89 -25.94 6.96
N VAL A 317 -3.06 -26.97 6.98
CA VAL A 317 -1.60 -26.82 6.99
C VAL A 317 -1.15 -25.95 5.79
N LYS A 318 -1.73 -26.19 4.61
CA LYS A 318 -1.44 -25.40 3.39
C LYS A 318 -2.03 -23.98 3.44
N ARG A 319 -3.17 -23.78 4.08
CA ARG A 319 -3.76 -22.44 4.26
C ARG A 319 -2.85 -21.54 5.08
N PHE A 320 -2.28 -22.06 6.16
CA PHE A 320 -1.28 -21.35 6.97
C PHE A 320 0.08 -21.21 6.27
N ASN A 321 0.40 -22.11 5.34
CA ASN A 321 1.68 -22.18 4.64
C ASN A 321 1.47 -22.27 3.12
N PRO A 322 1.05 -21.20 2.45
CA PRO A 322 0.69 -21.24 1.02
C PRO A 322 1.80 -21.70 0.08
N ALA A 323 3.06 -21.54 0.50
CA ALA A 323 4.24 -21.97 -0.26
C ALA A 323 4.59 -23.44 -0.06
N LEU A 324 3.94 -24.12 0.89
CA LEU A 324 4.27 -25.47 1.26
C LEU A 324 3.69 -26.48 0.25
N PHE A 325 4.57 -27.17 -0.46
CA PHE A 325 4.17 -28.21 -1.41
C PHE A 325 4.15 -29.60 -0.76
N ARG A 326 5.31 -30.08 -0.31
CA ARG A 326 5.49 -31.45 0.21
C ARG A 326 6.20 -31.51 1.54
N GLN A 327 7.07 -30.55 1.82
CA GLN A 327 7.90 -30.57 3.02
C GLN A 327 8.32 -29.16 3.45
N VAL A 328 8.53 -28.98 4.75
CA VAL A 328 9.16 -27.81 5.36
C VAL A 328 10.64 -28.14 5.57
N PRO A 329 11.59 -27.44 4.94
CA PRO A 329 13.01 -27.69 5.14
C PRO A 329 13.46 -27.43 6.58
N LYS A 330 14.57 -28.06 6.99
CA LYS A 330 15.24 -27.72 8.26
C LYS A 330 15.56 -26.21 8.31
N GLY A 331 15.26 -25.59 9.44
CA GLY A 331 15.50 -24.16 9.69
C GLY A 331 14.47 -23.22 9.08
N ALA A 332 13.49 -23.75 8.32
CA ALA A 332 12.39 -22.95 7.79
C ALA A 332 11.30 -22.73 8.85
N THR A 333 10.46 -21.72 8.62
CA THR A 333 9.33 -21.41 9.50
C THR A 333 8.09 -22.19 9.05
N LEU A 334 7.44 -22.85 9.99
CA LEU A 334 6.14 -23.50 9.85
C LEU A 334 5.11 -22.68 10.63
N TYR A 335 4.01 -22.32 9.98
CA TYR A 335 2.90 -21.58 10.60
C TYR A 335 1.72 -22.51 10.86
N LEU A 336 1.16 -22.49 12.07
CA LEU A 336 0.05 -23.36 12.46
C LEU A 336 -0.93 -22.63 13.39
N PRO A 337 -2.22 -23.07 13.48
CA PRO A 337 -3.25 -22.43 14.30
C PRO A 337 -3.10 -22.63 15.82
N ALA A 338 -2.29 -23.59 16.23
CA ALA A 338 -2.09 -23.90 17.65
C ALA A 338 -0.64 -24.30 17.93
N PRO A 339 -0.17 -24.14 19.19
CA PRO A 339 1.07 -24.74 19.64
C PRO A 339 0.93 -26.25 19.48
N VAL A 340 1.85 -26.87 18.75
CA VAL A 340 1.70 -28.27 18.38
C VAL A 340 2.70 -29.08 19.17
N GLU A 341 2.36 -29.37 20.39
CA GLU A 341 3.13 -30.27 21.28
C GLU A 341 3.47 -31.60 20.62
N ALA A 342 2.58 -32.09 19.72
CA ALA A 342 2.78 -33.27 18.93
C ALA A 342 4.03 -33.25 18.03
N LEU A 343 4.56 -32.09 17.66
CA LEU A 343 5.79 -31.94 16.89
C LEU A 343 7.05 -31.96 17.79
N GLY A 344 6.89 -31.80 19.11
CA GLY A 344 7.92 -31.96 20.13
C GLY A 344 9.23 -31.22 19.77
N LYS A 345 10.37 -31.93 19.93
CA LYS A 345 11.72 -31.40 19.65
C LYS A 345 12.03 -31.07 18.18
N ASP A 346 11.12 -31.43 17.26
CA ASP A 346 11.32 -31.21 15.83
C ASP A 346 11.00 -29.77 15.45
N VAL A 347 10.35 -29.01 16.35
CA VAL A 347 10.07 -27.58 16.18
C VAL A 347 10.42 -26.81 17.44
N THR A 348 10.78 -25.56 17.28
CA THR A 348 10.91 -24.59 18.37
C THR A 348 10.02 -23.40 18.04
N PHE A 349 9.41 -22.79 19.06
CA PHE A 349 8.75 -21.52 18.83
C PHE A 349 9.78 -20.53 18.30
N TRP A 350 9.40 -19.83 17.24
CA TRP A 350 10.17 -18.68 16.81
C TRP A 350 10.20 -17.68 17.96
N HIS A 351 11.39 -17.39 18.43
CA HIS A 351 11.55 -16.55 19.60
C HIS A 351 11.04 -15.14 19.28
N ARG A 352 9.94 -14.74 19.89
CA ARG A 352 9.52 -13.34 19.88
C ARG A 352 10.39 -12.60 20.88
N PRO A 353 10.96 -11.42 20.51
CA PRO A 353 11.90 -10.69 21.36
C PRO A 353 11.25 -10.21 22.65
N ALA A 354 12.10 -9.81 23.58
CA ALA A 354 11.66 -8.94 24.64
C ALA A 354 11.06 -7.67 24.02
N PRO A 355 9.75 -7.42 24.12
CA PRO A 355 9.09 -6.32 23.39
C PRO A 355 9.70 -4.95 23.70
N ASP A 356 10.22 -4.76 24.89
CA ASP A 356 10.73 -3.48 25.38
C ASP A 356 12.02 -3.03 24.70
N SER A 357 12.96 -3.95 24.43
CA SER A 357 14.23 -3.59 23.79
C SER A 357 14.06 -3.18 22.32
N PHE A 358 13.23 -3.90 21.58
CA PHE A 358 12.91 -3.55 20.20
C PHE A 358 12.05 -2.27 20.13
N ALA A 359 11.00 -2.20 20.95
CA ALA A 359 10.09 -1.06 20.98
C ALA A 359 10.80 0.25 21.30
N GLY A 360 11.80 0.23 22.22
CA GLY A 360 12.62 1.41 22.53
C GLY A 360 13.43 1.88 21.32
N VAL A 361 14.15 0.97 20.64
CA VAL A 361 14.93 1.32 19.44
C VAL A 361 14.03 1.82 18.31
N LEU A 362 12.85 1.21 18.17
CA LEU A 362 11.88 1.64 17.16
C LEU A 362 11.33 3.04 17.42
N ALA A 363 11.01 3.35 18.69
CA ALA A 363 10.54 4.67 19.05
C ALA A 363 11.59 5.76 18.77
N ASP A 364 12.86 5.48 19.09
CA ASP A 364 13.96 6.39 18.76
C ASP A 364 14.13 6.56 17.25
N PHE A 365 14.03 5.46 16.49
CA PHE A 365 14.10 5.53 15.04
C PHE A 365 12.95 6.35 14.44
N MET A 366 11.72 6.10 14.88
CA MET A 366 10.54 6.83 14.39
C MET A 366 10.55 8.31 14.76
N SER A 367 11.28 8.70 15.78
CA SER A 367 11.44 10.12 16.20
C SER A 367 12.50 10.88 15.41
N LEU A 368 13.18 10.26 14.45
CA LEU A 368 14.09 10.97 13.57
C LEU A 368 13.36 12.09 12.81
N HIS A 369 13.87 13.30 12.99
CA HIS A 369 13.43 14.50 12.27
C HIS A 369 14.56 14.91 11.33
N ALA A 370 14.41 14.61 10.06
CA ALA A 370 15.30 15.09 9.02
C ALA A 370 14.45 15.68 7.91
N ALA A 371 14.86 16.81 7.34
CA ALA A 371 14.22 17.32 6.15
C ALA A 371 14.38 16.32 4.99
N PRO A 372 13.45 16.25 4.03
CA PRO A 372 13.55 15.31 2.90
C PRO A 372 14.90 15.36 2.17
N GLU A 373 15.52 16.55 2.10
CA GLU A 373 16.83 16.76 1.51
C GLU A 373 17.96 16.09 2.31
N GLU A 374 17.87 16.10 3.65
CA GLU A 374 18.86 15.52 4.56
C GLU A 374 18.90 13.99 4.45
N TRP A 375 17.79 13.35 4.05
CA TRP A 375 17.73 11.91 3.83
C TRP A 375 18.62 11.46 2.68
N GLU A 376 18.94 12.33 1.77
CA GLU A 376 19.85 12.08 0.66
C GLU A 376 21.32 12.32 1.03
N GLU A 377 21.62 12.89 2.22
CA GLU A 377 22.97 13.17 2.66
C GLU A 377 23.72 11.92 3.14
N PRO A 378 25.05 11.83 2.93
CA PRO A 378 25.89 10.73 3.43
C PRO A 378 25.81 10.55 4.96
N ALA A 379 25.67 11.64 5.71
CA ALA A 379 25.51 11.62 7.17
C ALA A 379 24.28 10.83 7.61
N PHE A 380 23.22 10.88 6.83
CA PHE A 380 22.02 10.11 7.10
C PHE A 380 22.27 8.59 6.95
N GLU A 381 23.06 8.17 5.99
CA GLU A 381 23.44 6.74 5.86
C GLU A 381 24.20 6.24 7.10
N GLU A 382 25.00 7.09 7.73
CA GLU A 382 25.69 6.75 8.99
C GLU A 382 24.67 6.59 10.13
N THR A 383 23.69 7.48 10.21
CA THR A 383 22.56 7.36 11.13
C THR A 383 21.81 6.04 10.96
N LEU A 384 21.44 5.69 9.73
CA LEU A 384 20.79 4.39 9.44
C LEU A 384 21.68 3.21 9.82
N SER A 385 23.00 3.30 9.58
CA SER A 385 23.95 2.26 9.97
C SER A 385 24.04 2.12 11.49
N GLY A 386 23.91 3.21 12.24
CA GLY A 386 23.80 3.22 13.69
C GLY A 386 22.55 2.47 14.18
N PHE A 387 21.39 2.76 13.61
CA PHE A 387 20.14 2.06 13.92
C PHE A 387 20.19 0.58 13.53
N ARG A 388 20.79 0.21 12.43
CA ARG A 388 21.00 -1.19 12.06
C ARG A 388 21.72 -1.97 13.15
N ARG A 389 22.81 -1.42 13.72
CA ARG A 389 23.53 -2.03 14.84
C ARG A 389 22.66 -2.15 16.09
N ARG A 390 21.87 -1.12 16.40
CA ARG A 390 20.94 -1.12 17.54
C ARG A 390 19.87 -2.19 17.40
N PHE A 391 19.25 -2.32 16.22
CA PHE A 391 18.25 -3.35 15.96
C PHE A 391 18.82 -4.77 16.05
N ARG A 392 20.04 -5.01 15.54
CA ARG A 392 20.71 -6.30 15.73
C ARG A 392 20.95 -6.64 17.19
N ALA A 393 21.26 -5.64 18.02
CA ALA A 393 21.50 -5.82 19.44
C ALA A 393 20.22 -6.15 20.24
N THR A 394 19.02 -6.03 19.64
CA THR A 394 17.78 -6.46 20.30
C THR A 394 17.63 -7.98 20.36
N ASP A 395 18.45 -8.73 19.63
CA ASP A 395 18.43 -10.19 19.52
C ASP A 395 17.02 -10.74 19.24
N SER A 396 16.38 -10.17 18.20
CA SER A 396 14.95 -10.37 17.94
C SER A 396 14.65 -10.57 16.48
N GLU A 397 13.56 -11.27 16.16
CA GLU A 397 13.10 -11.45 14.78
C GLU A 397 12.81 -10.09 14.14
N GLU A 398 12.10 -9.22 14.84
CA GLU A 398 11.79 -7.87 14.37
C GLU A 398 13.06 -7.03 14.17
N GLY A 399 14.07 -7.21 15.03
CA GLY A 399 15.38 -6.58 14.89
C GLY A 399 16.11 -7.03 13.62
N VAL A 400 16.07 -8.32 13.31
CA VAL A 400 16.62 -8.88 12.06
C VAL A 400 15.90 -8.30 10.84
N VAL A 401 14.57 -8.24 10.87
CA VAL A 401 13.78 -7.67 9.78
C VAL A 401 14.10 -6.19 9.58
N MET A 402 14.15 -5.40 10.64
CA MET A 402 14.49 -3.97 10.56
C MET A 402 15.92 -3.74 10.06
N ASP A 403 16.89 -4.52 10.50
CA ASP A 403 18.27 -4.43 10.00
C ASP A 403 18.36 -4.69 8.50
N ALA A 404 17.68 -5.75 8.02
CA ALA A 404 17.65 -6.09 6.60
C ALA A 404 16.97 -5.00 5.77
N VAL A 405 15.82 -4.50 6.22
CA VAL A 405 15.07 -3.44 5.52
C VAL A 405 15.83 -2.12 5.51
N LEU A 406 16.45 -1.71 6.61
CA LEU A 406 17.30 -0.52 6.63
C LEU A 406 18.51 -0.66 5.71
N GLY A 407 19.11 -1.85 5.64
CA GLY A 407 20.17 -2.13 4.69
C GLY A 407 19.73 -2.04 3.23
N TYR A 408 18.50 -2.51 2.94
CA TYR A 408 17.88 -2.38 1.63
C TYR A 408 17.61 -0.91 1.27
N VAL A 409 16.94 -0.16 2.18
CA VAL A 409 16.61 1.26 1.96
C VAL A 409 17.87 2.12 1.78
N THR A 410 18.94 1.85 2.52
CA THR A 410 20.22 2.54 2.31
C THR A 410 20.73 2.41 0.88
N GLN A 411 20.58 1.23 0.26
CA GLN A 411 20.96 1.03 -1.15
C GLN A 411 20.06 1.81 -2.11
N GLU A 412 18.74 1.86 -1.83
CA GLU A 412 17.79 2.63 -2.64
C GLU A 412 18.03 4.14 -2.52
N LEU A 413 18.36 4.65 -1.32
CA LEU A 413 18.75 6.05 -1.11
C LEU A 413 19.96 6.45 -1.96
N ARG A 414 20.99 5.61 -1.99
CA ARG A 414 22.20 5.85 -2.83
C ARG A 414 21.86 5.88 -4.32
N ALA A 415 20.98 5.01 -4.76
CA ALA A 415 20.54 4.99 -6.15
C ALA A 415 19.66 6.20 -6.48
N GLY A 416 18.74 6.55 -5.58
CA GLY A 416 17.83 7.69 -5.70
C GLY A 416 18.54 9.02 -5.73
N ARG A 417 19.53 9.24 -4.86
CA ARG A 417 20.36 10.45 -4.77
C ARG A 417 20.88 10.89 -6.14
N ARG A 418 21.57 10.00 -6.85
CA ARG A 418 22.13 10.32 -8.17
C ARG A 418 21.06 10.77 -9.18
N VAL A 419 19.89 10.19 -9.13
CA VAL A 419 18.78 10.57 -10.01
C VAL A 419 18.22 11.93 -9.61
N MET A 420 18.10 12.20 -8.31
CA MET A 420 17.57 13.46 -7.80
C MET A 420 18.53 14.62 -7.99
N ASP A 421 19.85 14.42 -7.82
CA ASP A 421 20.88 15.41 -8.12
C ASP A 421 20.82 15.85 -9.59
N ALA A 422 20.80 14.86 -10.50
CA ALA A 422 20.65 15.12 -11.93
C ALA A 422 19.32 15.84 -12.27
N TYR A 423 18.25 15.54 -11.55
CA TYR A 423 16.96 16.18 -11.73
C TYR A 423 16.96 17.65 -11.29
N ARG A 424 17.50 17.95 -10.10
CA ARG A 424 17.55 19.30 -9.52
C ARG A 424 18.41 20.25 -10.34
N THR A 425 19.51 19.74 -10.92
CA THR A 425 20.47 20.54 -11.67
C THR A 425 20.16 20.66 -13.16
N SER A 426 19.14 19.98 -13.66
CA SER A 426 18.80 19.97 -15.08
C SER A 426 18.08 21.24 -15.52
N THR A 427 18.75 22.11 -16.28
CA THR A 427 18.16 23.28 -16.93
C THR A 427 16.93 22.91 -17.76
N ARG A 428 17.01 21.81 -18.52
CA ARG A 428 15.88 21.33 -19.32
C ARG A 428 14.65 20.97 -18.47
N VAL A 429 14.84 20.38 -17.29
CA VAL A 429 13.74 20.09 -16.37
C VAL A 429 13.12 21.40 -15.88
N GLN A 430 13.96 22.37 -15.50
CA GLN A 430 13.49 23.66 -15.03
C GLN A 430 12.68 24.39 -16.13
N GLU A 431 13.21 24.51 -17.34
CA GLU A 431 12.52 25.15 -18.48
C GLU A 431 11.18 24.45 -18.78
N THR A 432 11.15 23.09 -18.71
CA THR A 432 9.93 22.33 -18.97
C THR A 432 8.91 22.49 -17.84
N PHE A 433 9.36 22.65 -16.60
CA PHE A 433 8.51 22.96 -15.45
C PHE A 433 7.88 24.36 -15.60
N ASP A 434 8.68 25.38 -15.92
CA ASP A 434 8.22 26.75 -16.07
C ASP A 434 7.21 26.90 -17.23
N ASP A 435 7.47 26.28 -18.39
CA ASP A 435 6.52 26.22 -19.51
C ASP A 435 5.22 25.47 -19.12
N GLY A 436 5.31 24.39 -18.34
CA GLY A 436 4.14 23.69 -17.82
C GLY A 436 3.31 24.54 -16.88
N LEU A 437 3.96 25.31 -16.00
CA LEU A 437 3.29 26.24 -15.08
C LEU A 437 2.57 27.36 -15.82
N GLN A 438 3.22 27.99 -16.81
CA GLN A 438 2.59 29.02 -17.64
C GLN A 438 1.33 28.50 -18.35
N ARG A 439 1.38 27.28 -18.93
CA ARG A 439 0.24 26.69 -19.61
C ARG A 439 -0.92 26.32 -18.66
N ARG A 440 -0.62 25.92 -17.41
CA ARG A 440 -1.63 25.69 -16.39
C ARG A 440 -2.38 26.96 -16.02
N GLN A 441 -1.72 28.11 -16.07
CA GLN A 441 -2.28 29.42 -15.76
C GLN A 441 -2.97 30.10 -16.95
N ALA A 442 -2.75 29.60 -18.18
CA ALA A 442 -3.36 30.19 -19.38
C ALA A 442 -4.87 29.87 -19.43
N PRO A 443 -5.71 30.82 -19.91
CA PRO A 443 -7.13 30.59 -20.14
C PRO A 443 -7.38 29.37 -21.05
N GLU A 444 -8.48 28.64 -20.84
CA GLU A 444 -8.77 27.39 -21.56
C GLU A 444 -8.69 27.45 -23.09
N GLY A 445 -8.87 28.63 -23.69
CA GLY A 445 -8.78 28.85 -25.15
C GLY A 445 -7.35 28.74 -25.72
N ASP A 446 -6.32 28.91 -24.90
CA ASP A 446 -4.90 28.94 -25.34
C ASP A 446 -4.15 27.63 -25.03
N GLN A 447 -4.76 26.73 -24.27
CA GLN A 447 -4.14 25.45 -23.83
C GLN A 447 -4.00 24.41 -24.95
N ARG A 448 -4.65 24.61 -26.11
CA ARG A 448 -4.70 23.69 -27.26
C ARG A 448 -3.74 24.01 -28.42
N ARG A 449 -2.88 25.00 -28.27
CA ARG A 449 -1.87 25.36 -29.29
C ARG A 449 -0.49 24.79 -29.04
#